data_670c88e39a76442230fe44792ac53405
#
_entry.id   670c88e39a76442230fe44792ac53405
#
_cell.length_a   1.000
_cell.length_b   1.000
_cell.length_c   1.000
_cell.angle_alpha   90.00
_cell.angle_beta   90.00
_cell.angle_gamma   90.00
#
_symmetry.space_group_name_H-M   'P 1'
#
loop_
_entity.id
_entity.type
_entity.pdbx_description
1 polymer ?
#
loop_
_entity_poly.entity_id
_entity_poly.type
_entity_poly.pdbx_seq_one_letter_code
_entity_poly.pdbx_strand_id
1 'polypeptide(L)'
;GKTHSSGKLLYSARIIPYRGSWLDFEFDPKDALFARIDRKRKLPATILLRALGYETTEIIDLFFEKDDIKVEKDSFLLKLIPERLKGTIASDELKIKNKVIIQQGKIFNARHVKMLQDAKIEYLPISEEYLYGKIIGHDILDNETGEIVVPLNTTIDSENIDQIRKLNLESFQILFTNEIDNGPYISNTLLIDPSTNQLEAQVEIYKMMRPGEPPTKDAAQNLFTNLFFVEDRYDLSEVGRMKFNARLDKENSSEGILTKNDIVDVIK
;
A
#
# COMPACT_ATOMS: atom_id res chain seq x y z
N GLY A 1 4.24 13.89 14.24
CA GLY A 1 4.05 14.41 12.89
C GLY A 1 4.36 15.89 12.82
N LYS A 2 4.60 16.39 11.63
CA LYS A 2 4.81 17.83 11.36
C LYS A 2 3.63 18.33 10.52
N THR A 3 3.15 19.53 10.83
CA THR A 3 2.12 20.18 10.02
C THR A 3 2.76 20.85 8.82
N HIS A 4 2.34 20.50 7.62
CA HIS A 4 2.73 21.16 6.38
C HIS A 4 2.03 22.52 6.25
N SER A 5 2.58 23.43 5.42
CA SER A 5 1.98 24.76 5.15
C SER A 5 0.53 24.70 4.64
N SER A 6 0.14 23.58 4.01
CA SER A 6 -1.24 23.30 3.56
C SER A 6 -2.19 22.88 4.69
N GLY A 7 -1.73 22.80 5.94
CA GLY A 7 -2.51 22.29 7.08
C GLY A 7 -2.50 20.77 7.25
N LYS A 8 -1.92 20.03 6.31
CA LYS A 8 -1.86 18.56 6.35
C LYS A 8 -0.83 18.09 7.38
N LEU A 9 -1.21 17.11 8.20
CA LEU A 9 -0.31 16.48 9.16
C LEU A 9 0.50 15.40 8.46
N LEU A 10 1.83 15.56 8.43
CA LEU A 10 2.76 14.60 7.86
C LEU A 10 3.41 13.77 8.98
N TYR A 11 3.17 12.49 8.95
CA TYR A 11 3.76 11.55 9.90
C TYR A 11 5.16 11.14 9.46
N SER A 12 5.99 10.80 10.44
CA SER A 12 7.33 10.27 10.23
C SER A 12 7.70 9.29 11.32
N ALA A 13 8.53 8.32 10.99
CA ALA A 13 9.12 7.38 11.93
C ALA A 13 10.64 7.33 11.73
N ARG A 14 11.38 7.05 12.80
CA ARG A 14 12.85 6.96 12.75
C ARG A 14 13.33 5.78 13.57
N ILE A 15 14.20 4.98 12.98
CA ILE A 15 14.92 3.92 13.66
C ILE A 15 16.36 4.38 13.87
N ILE A 16 16.76 4.52 15.13
CA ILE A 16 18.11 4.92 15.52
C ILE A 16 18.76 3.72 16.25
N PRO A 17 19.71 3.01 15.60
CA PRO A 17 20.41 1.92 16.24
C PRO A 17 21.44 2.45 17.25
N TYR A 18 21.91 1.58 18.14
CA TYR A 18 23.08 1.84 18.96
C TYR A 18 24.35 1.95 18.10
N ARG A 19 24.44 1.06 17.09
CA ARG A 19 25.51 1.07 16.08
C ARG A 19 24.93 0.74 14.71
N GLY A 20 25.24 1.55 13.69
CA GLY A 20 24.82 1.32 12.31
C GLY A 20 24.06 2.49 11.70
N SER A 21 23.47 2.25 10.55
CA SER A 21 22.78 3.26 9.76
C SER A 21 21.39 3.62 10.33
N TRP A 22 21.06 4.88 10.28
CA TRP A 22 19.75 5.41 10.62
C TRP A 22 18.78 5.17 9.46
N LEU A 23 17.53 4.88 9.78
CA LEU A 23 16.47 4.70 8.80
C LEU A 23 15.28 5.57 9.18
N ASP A 24 14.96 6.52 8.33
CA ASP A 24 13.83 7.42 8.48
C ASP A 24 12.77 7.13 7.44
N PHE A 25 11.50 7.16 7.84
CA PHE A 25 10.35 7.17 6.97
C PHE A 25 9.59 8.49 7.12
N GLU A 26 9.19 9.10 6.01
CA GLU A 26 8.45 10.35 6.01
C GLU A 26 7.43 10.39 4.87
N PHE A 27 6.22 10.88 5.18
CA PHE A 27 5.24 11.19 4.15
C PHE A 27 5.52 12.55 3.51
N ASP A 28 5.18 12.66 2.23
CA ASP A 28 5.15 13.95 1.55
C ASP A 28 3.70 14.50 1.46
N PRO A 29 3.51 15.75 1.06
CA PRO A 29 2.16 16.33 0.90
C PRO A 29 1.30 15.66 -0.17
N LYS A 30 1.90 14.89 -1.08
CA LYS A 30 1.23 14.14 -2.16
C LYS A 30 0.86 12.70 -1.76
N ASP A 31 0.92 12.39 -0.47
CA ASP A 31 0.61 11.06 0.06
C ASP A 31 1.51 9.92 -0.44
N ALA A 32 2.76 10.23 -0.75
CA ALA A 32 3.78 9.22 -0.99
C ALA A 32 4.68 9.05 0.24
N LEU A 33 5.17 7.84 0.46
CA LEU A 33 6.08 7.50 1.56
C LEU A 33 7.52 7.42 1.05
N PHE A 34 8.41 8.12 1.74
CA PHE A 34 9.84 8.15 1.44
C PHE A 34 10.66 7.56 2.58
N ALA A 35 11.79 6.96 2.22
CA ALA A 35 12.81 6.50 3.14
C ALA A 35 14.09 7.33 2.99
N ARG A 36 14.79 7.58 4.10
CA ARG A 36 16.14 8.13 4.13
C ARG A 36 17.05 7.21 4.93
N ILE A 37 18.22 6.97 4.40
CA ILE A 37 19.28 6.23 5.09
C ILE A 37 20.39 7.21 5.43
N ASP A 38 20.79 7.24 6.68
CA ASP A 38 21.84 8.14 7.19
C ASP A 38 21.63 9.63 6.83
N ARG A 39 20.37 10.09 6.84
CA ARG A 39 19.95 11.45 6.48
C ARG A 39 20.33 11.87 5.06
N LYS A 40 20.66 10.93 4.18
CA LYS A 40 20.94 11.21 2.77
C LYS A 40 19.67 11.56 2.00
N ARG A 41 19.77 11.71 0.68
CA ARG A 41 18.62 11.99 -0.19
C ARG A 41 17.51 10.94 0.00
N LYS A 42 16.27 11.40 0.07
CA LYS A 42 15.12 10.51 0.20
C LYS A 42 14.89 9.70 -1.08
N LEU A 43 14.45 8.48 -0.89
CA LEU A 43 14.01 7.55 -1.93
C LEU A 43 12.56 7.14 -1.66
N PRO A 44 11.77 6.82 -2.70
CA PRO A 44 10.50 6.13 -2.47
C PRO A 44 10.67 4.90 -1.56
N ALA A 45 9.87 4.76 -0.53
CA ALA A 45 10.01 3.66 0.44
C ALA A 45 9.86 2.27 -0.20
N THR A 46 9.17 2.18 -1.34
CA THR A 46 9.03 0.95 -2.12
C THR A 46 10.34 0.48 -2.72
N ILE A 47 11.31 1.37 -2.98
CA ILE A 47 12.68 0.96 -3.36
C ILE A 47 13.30 0.10 -2.26
N LEU A 48 13.13 0.49 -0.99
CA LEU A 48 13.62 -0.31 0.13
C LEU A 48 12.91 -1.68 0.18
N LEU A 49 11.61 -1.74 -0.01
CA LEU A 49 10.85 -2.99 -0.03
C LEU A 49 11.27 -3.90 -1.20
N ARG A 50 11.49 -3.34 -2.38
CA ARG A 50 12.01 -4.11 -3.54
C ARG A 50 13.43 -4.61 -3.30
N ALA A 51 14.27 -3.80 -2.69
CA ALA A 51 15.62 -4.21 -2.32
C ALA A 51 15.64 -5.38 -1.33
N LEU A 52 14.61 -5.50 -0.47
CA LEU A 52 14.38 -6.64 0.41
C LEU A 52 13.93 -7.91 -0.33
N GLY A 53 13.55 -7.81 -1.61
CA GLY A 53 13.10 -8.92 -2.45
C GLY A 53 11.60 -9.00 -2.68
N TYR A 54 10.82 -8.04 -2.22
CA TYR A 54 9.38 -8.00 -2.48
C TYR A 54 9.08 -7.50 -3.89
N GLU A 55 8.30 -8.26 -4.64
CA GLU A 55 7.76 -7.84 -5.94
C GLU A 55 6.53 -6.93 -5.76
N THR A 56 6.11 -6.26 -6.84
CA THR A 56 4.96 -5.32 -6.79
C THR A 56 3.69 -5.98 -6.24
N THR A 57 3.38 -7.19 -6.67
CA THR A 57 2.22 -7.96 -6.19
C THR A 57 2.31 -8.22 -4.69
N GLU A 58 3.49 -8.64 -4.21
CA GLU A 58 3.74 -8.88 -2.79
C GLU A 58 3.64 -7.60 -1.95
N ILE A 59 4.16 -6.47 -2.46
CA ILE A 59 4.05 -5.17 -1.78
C ILE A 59 2.58 -4.77 -1.64
N ILE A 60 1.80 -4.88 -2.69
CA ILE A 60 0.36 -4.58 -2.65
C ILE A 60 -0.35 -5.49 -1.63
N ASP A 61 -0.07 -6.77 -1.63
CA ASP A 61 -0.70 -7.74 -0.72
C ASP A 61 -0.31 -7.52 0.75
N LEU A 62 0.89 -6.98 1.02
CA LEU A 62 1.34 -6.64 2.36
C LEU A 62 0.60 -5.44 2.97
N PHE A 63 0.21 -4.46 2.16
CA PHE A 63 -0.30 -3.17 2.64
C PHE A 63 -1.77 -2.92 2.35
N PHE A 64 -2.40 -3.69 1.48
CA PHE A 64 -3.80 -3.48 1.09
C PHE A 64 -4.63 -4.73 1.24
N GLU A 65 -5.83 -4.55 1.75
CA GLU A 65 -6.94 -5.47 1.51
C GLU A 65 -7.58 -5.13 0.16
N LYS A 66 -8.34 -6.06 -0.39
CA LYS A 66 -8.96 -5.92 -1.72
C LYS A 66 -10.47 -6.11 -1.62
N ASP A 67 -11.19 -5.41 -2.49
CA ASP A 67 -12.61 -5.59 -2.72
C ASP A 67 -12.84 -6.34 -4.03
N ASP A 68 -13.75 -7.31 -4.01
CA ASP A 68 -14.16 -8.07 -5.18
C ASP A 68 -15.28 -7.34 -5.92
N ILE A 69 -15.09 -7.14 -7.21
CA ILE A 69 -16.08 -6.55 -8.13
C ILE A 69 -16.52 -7.63 -9.10
N LYS A 70 -17.80 -7.99 -9.06
CA LYS A 70 -18.41 -8.88 -10.05
C LYS A 70 -18.83 -8.08 -11.26
N VAL A 71 -18.52 -8.59 -12.45
CA VAL A 71 -18.87 -7.96 -13.73
C VAL A 71 -20.11 -8.64 -14.28
N GLU A 72 -21.16 -7.87 -14.48
CA GLU A 72 -22.36 -8.29 -15.20
C GLU A 72 -22.47 -7.53 -16.52
N LYS A 73 -23.36 -7.98 -17.41
CA LYS A 73 -23.44 -7.45 -18.77
C LYS A 73 -23.54 -5.91 -18.82
N ASP A 74 -24.35 -5.33 -17.95
CA ASP A 74 -24.62 -3.89 -17.93
C ASP A 74 -24.37 -3.23 -16.57
N SER A 75 -23.79 -3.96 -15.61
CA SER A 75 -23.59 -3.47 -14.24
C SER A 75 -22.37 -4.07 -13.56
N PHE A 76 -21.96 -3.41 -12.49
CA PHE A 76 -20.94 -3.90 -11.57
C PHE A 76 -21.55 -4.15 -10.19
N LEU A 77 -21.10 -5.21 -9.52
CA LEU A 77 -21.52 -5.54 -8.18
C LEU A 77 -20.32 -5.62 -7.25
N LEU A 78 -20.35 -4.83 -6.18
CA LEU A 78 -19.37 -4.90 -5.11
C LEU A 78 -19.76 -6.03 -4.14
N LYS A 79 -18.84 -6.96 -3.88
CA LYS A 79 -19.00 -7.90 -2.78
C LYS A 79 -18.95 -7.13 -1.47
N LEU A 80 -20.05 -7.16 -0.72
CA LEU A 80 -20.23 -6.32 0.43
C LEU A 80 -19.49 -6.85 1.66
N ILE A 81 -18.64 -6.01 2.24
CA ILE A 81 -18.08 -6.18 3.58
C ILE A 81 -18.54 -4.97 4.39
N PRO A 82 -19.65 -5.09 5.15
CA PRO A 82 -20.33 -3.95 5.76
C PRO A 82 -19.45 -3.12 6.67
N GLU A 83 -18.50 -3.74 7.36
CA GLU A 83 -17.57 -3.09 8.29
C GLU A 83 -16.69 -2.05 7.59
N ARG A 84 -16.35 -2.27 6.32
CA ARG A 84 -15.53 -1.35 5.51
C ARG A 84 -16.25 -0.06 5.15
N LEU A 85 -17.58 -0.05 5.20
CA LEU A 85 -18.38 1.14 4.89
C LEU A 85 -18.43 2.15 6.05
N LYS A 86 -18.19 1.70 7.28
CA LYS A 86 -18.27 2.59 8.47
C LYS A 86 -17.34 3.79 8.32
N GLY A 87 -17.92 4.99 8.45
CA GLY A 87 -17.19 6.25 8.35
C GLY A 87 -16.97 6.74 6.91
N THR A 88 -17.32 5.95 5.88
CA THR A 88 -17.25 6.36 4.48
C THR A 88 -18.51 7.13 4.07
N ILE A 89 -18.41 7.91 3.00
CA ILE A 89 -19.54 8.66 2.42
C ILE A 89 -20.24 7.77 1.38
N ALA A 90 -21.55 7.69 1.45
CA ALA A 90 -22.35 6.97 0.45
C ALA A 90 -22.28 7.69 -0.90
N SER A 91 -21.72 7.03 -1.91
CA SER A 91 -21.67 7.53 -3.30
C SER A 91 -23.07 7.60 -3.92
N ASP A 92 -23.93 6.66 -3.57
CA ASP A 92 -25.28 6.54 -4.08
C ASP A 92 -26.28 6.27 -2.96
N GLU A 93 -27.57 6.51 -3.23
CA GLU A 93 -28.64 6.14 -2.30
C GLU A 93 -28.74 4.61 -2.23
N LEU A 94 -28.65 4.06 -1.01
CA LEU A 94 -28.76 2.62 -0.78
C LEU A 94 -30.14 2.25 -0.25
N LYS A 95 -30.81 1.33 -0.94
CA LYS A 95 -32.11 0.78 -0.55
C LYS A 95 -32.06 -0.72 -0.32
N ILE A 96 -32.78 -1.17 0.70
CA ILE A 96 -33.04 -2.59 0.98
C ILE A 96 -34.56 -2.80 1.01
N LYS A 97 -35.07 -3.71 0.19
CA LYS A 97 -36.52 -3.98 0.11
C LYS A 97 -37.37 -2.71 0.03
N ASN A 98 -37.00 -1.80 -0.88
CA ASN A 98 -37.63 -0.49 -1.09
C ASN A 98 -37.55 0.50 0.10
N LYS A 99 -36.80 0.18 1.15
CA LYS A 99 -36.54 1.11 2.26
C LYS A 99 -35.16 1.73 2.10
N VAL A 100 -35.10 3.07 2.11
CA VAL A 100 -33.85 3.80 2.08
C VAL A 100 -33.09 3.54 3.39
N ILE A 101 -31.88 3.01 3.28
CA ILE A 101 -30.96 2.79 4.40
C ILE A 101 -30.10 4.02 4.63
N ILE A 102 -29.54 4.56 3.54
CA ILE A 102 -28.75 5.77 3.57
C ILE A 102 -28.93 6.54 2.27
N GLN A 103 -28.96 7.87 2.36
CA GLN A 103 -29.00 8.75 1.20
C GLN A 103 -27.60 9.05 0.68
N GLN A 104 -27.49 9.35 -0.59
CA GLN A 104 -26.25 9.83 -1.21
C GLN A 104 -25.65 10.99 -0.41
N GLY A 105 -24.33 11.00 -0.25
CA GLY A 105 -23.57 12.02 0.46
C GLY A 105 -23.63 11.93 2.00
N LYS A 106 -24.32 10.95 2.56
CA LYS A 106 -24.35 10.71 4.02
C LYS A 106 -23.26 9.72 4.44
N ILE A 107 -22.79 9.86 5.68
CA ILE A 107 -21.76 9.01 6.26
C ILE A 107 -22.38 7.74 6.84
N PHE A 108 -21.82 6.59 6.48
CA PHE A 108 -22.19 5.30 7.07
C PHE A 108 -21.80 5.23 8.54
N ASN A 109 -22.76 5.01 9.40
CA ASN A 109 -22.55 4.79 10.84
C ASN A 109 -22.76 3.33 11.25
N ALA A 110 -22.48 3.00 12.51
CA ALA A 110 -22.60 1.64 13.03
C ALA A 110 -24.03 1.05 12.86
N ARG A 111 -25.07 1.87 12.89
CA ARG A 111 -26.47 1.43 12.68
C ARG A 111 -26.68 0.98 11.23
N HIS A 112 -26.16 1.72 10.27
CA HIS A 112 -26.23 1.36 8.84
C HIS A 112 -25.49 0.04 8.58
N VAL A 113 -24.28 -0.11 9.13
CA VAL A 113 -23.48 -1.36 9.03
C VAL A 113 -24.28 -2.54 9.59
N LYS A 114 -24.88 -2.41 10.77
CA LYS A 114 -25.70 -3.46 11.37
C LYS A 114 -26.92 -3.81 10.51
N MET A 115 -27.60 -2.82 9.95
CA MET A 115 -28.73 -3.05 9.05
C MET A 115 -28.34 -3.85 7.81
N LEU A 116 -27.14 -3.58 7.24
CA LEU A 116 -26.61 -4.32 6.10
C LEU A 116 -26.23 -5.75 6.47
N GLN A 117 -25.63 -5.97 7.64
CA GLN A 117 -25.31 -7.31 8.16
C GLN A 117 -26.57 -8.12 8.40
N ASP A 118 -27.58 -7.56 9.06
CA ASP A 118 -28.86 -8.21 9.35
C ASP A 118 -29.64 -8.57 8.09
N ALA A 119 -29.53 -7.76 7.03
CA ALA A 119 -30.14 -7.98 5.74
C ALA A 119 -29.45 -9.09 4.92
N LYS A 120 -28.24 -9.53 5.32
CA LYS A 120 -27.44 -10.56 4.64
C LYS A 120 -27.25 -10.30 3.13
N ILE A 121 -27.01 -9.04 2.79
CA ILE A 121 -26.70 -8.65 1.40
C ILE A 121 -25.29 -9.07 1.09
N GLU A 122 -25.13 -9.88 0.03
CA GLU A 122 -23.81 -10.35 -0.42
C GLU A 122 -23.18 -9.38 -1.43
N TYR A 123 -23.98 -8.83 -2.33
CA TYR A 123 -23.52 -7.93 -3.38
C TYR A 123 -24.32 -6.64 -3.40
N LEU A 124 -23.62 -5.55 -3.68
CA LEU A 124 -24.19 -4.21 -3.79
C LEU A 124 -23.98 -3.69 -5.20
N PRO A 125 -25.06 -3.28 -5.92
CA PRO A 125 -24.90 -2.62 -7.21
C PRO A 125 -24.10 -1.32 -7.04
N ILE A 126 -23.13 -1.09 -7.91
CA ILE A 126 -22.32 0.13 -7.95
C ILE A 126 -22.35 0.73 -9.34
N SER A 127 -22.23 2.07 -9.40
CA SER A 127 -22.09 2.81 -10.65
C SER A 127 -20.66 2.75 -11.17
N GLU A 128 -20.44 3.11 -12.43
CA GLU A 128 -19.09 3.27 -12.97
C GLU A 128 -18.33 4.39 -12.24
N GLU A 129 -19.03 5.46 -11.88
CA GLU A 129 -18.48 6.58 -11.12
C GLU A 129 -17.88 6.14 -9.78
N TYR A 130 -18.45 5.11 -9.15
CA TYR A 130 -17.88 4.51 -7.93
C TYR A 130 -16.47 3.94 -8.19
N LEU A 131 -16.23 3.37 -9.36
CA LEU A 131 -14.96 2.75 -9.74
C LEU A 131 -13.90 3.76 -10.16
N TYR A 132 -14.29 4.95 -10.63
CA TYR A 132 -13.34 5.98 -11.05
C TYR A 132 -12.46 6.41 -9.87
N GLY A 133 -11.14 6.41 -10.08
CA GLY A 133 -10.16 6.71 -9.05
C GLY A 133 -9.84 5.54 -8.11
N LYS A 134 -10.56 4.41 -8.17
CA LYS A 134 -10.17 3.17 -7.49
C LYS A 134 -8.94 2.57 -8.18
N ILE A 135 -8.24 1.69 -7.49
CA ILE A 135 -6.96 1.15 -7.93
C ILE A 135 -7.10 -0.34 -8.18
N ILE A 136 -6.66 -0.80 -9.34
CA ILE A 136 -6.67 -2.22 -9.72
C ILE A 136 -5.76 -3.02 -8.78
N GLY A 137 -6.30 -4.10 -8.22
CA GLY A 137 -5.65 -4.91 -7.19
C GLY A 137 -4.82 -6.09 -7.71
N HIS A 138 -4.86 -6.37 -9.01
CA HIS A 138 -4.06 -7.41 -9.69
C HIS A 138 -3.97 -7.09 -11.18
N ASP A 139 -3.04 -7.74 -11.89
CA ASP A 139 -2.99 -7.64 -13.35
C ASP A 139 -4.25 -8.24 -13.97
N ILE A 140 -4.92 -7.49 -14.83
CA ILE A 140 -6.09 -7.96 -15.58
C ILE A 140 -5.61 -8.43 -16.94
N LEU A 141 -5.78 -9.72 -17.20
CA LEU A 141 -5.31 -10.39 -18.39
C LEU A 141 -6.44 -10.61 -19.40
N ASP A 142 -6.10 -10.55 -20.68
CA ASP A 142 -6.93 -11.11 -21.72
C ASP A 142 -6.83 -12.64 -21.65
N ASN A 143 -7.96 -13.32 -21.44
CA ASN A 143 -8.01 -14.78 -21.30
C ASN A 143 -7.64 -15.54 -22.58
N GLU A 144 -7.74 -14.89 -23.74
CA GLU A 144 -7.42 -15.50 -25.04
C GLU A 144 -5.93 -15.37 -25.38
N THR A 145 -5.35 -14.20 -25.13
CA THR A 145 -3.96 -13.90 -25.49
C THR A 145 -2.97 -14.05 -24.34
N GLY A 146 -3.45 -13.98 -23.08
CA GLY A 146 -2.61 -13.94 -21.87
C GLY A 146 -1.88 -12.62 -21.65
N GLU A 147 -2.17 -11.60 -22.48
CA GLU A 147 -1.56 -10.27 -22.34
C GLU A 147 -2.21 -9.47 -21.20
N ILE A 148 -1.41 -8.65 -20.53
CA ILE A 148 -1.89 -7.72 -19.50
C ILE A 148 -2.59 -6.55 -20.20
N VAL A 149 -3.90 -6.41 -19.96
CA VAL A 149 -4.72 -5.33 -20.52
C VAL A 149 -4.77 -4.14 -19.56
N VAL A 150 -5.00 -4.40 -18.26
CA VAL A 150 -4.95 -3.38 -17.21
C VAL A 150 -3.97 -3.84 -16.12
N PRO A 151 -2.84 -3.16 -15.98
CA PRO A 151 -1.83 -3.55 -14.99
C PRO A 151 -2.30 -3.34 -13.55
N LEU A 152 -1.74 -4.15 -12.66
CA LEU A 152 -1.80 -3.92 -11.21
C LEU A 152 -1.41 -2.47 -10.88
N ASN A 153 -2.08 -1.88 -9.91
CA ASN A 153 -1.85 -0.52 -9.44
C ASN A 153 -2.25 0.59 -10.44
N THR A 154 -3.05 0.26 -11.43
CA THR A 154 -3.64 1.27 -12.33
C THR A 154 -4.80 1.98 -11.63
N THR A 155 -4.82 3.30 -11.68
CA THR A 155 -5.98 4.10 -11.27
C THR A 155 -7.05 4.03 -12.36
N ILE A 156 -8.24 3.56 -12.01
CA ILE A 156 -9.33 3.31 -12.95
C ILE A 156 -9.89 4.62 -13.51
N ASP A 157 -10.00 4.68 -14.80
CA ASP A 157 -10.71 5.70 -15.58
C ASP A 157 -11.74 5.08 -16.53
N SER A 158 -12.39 5.90 -17.35
CA SER A 158 -13.40 5.43 -18.31
C SER A 158 -12.85 4.47 -19.36
N GLU A 159 -11.61 4.67 -19.80
CA GLU A 159 -10.96 3.78 -20.77
C GLU A 159 -10.72 2.38 -20.18
N ASN A 160 -10.26 2.32 -18.94
CA ASN A 160 -10.07 1.05 -18.23
C ASN A 160 -11.39 0.30 -18.05
N ILE A 161 -12.49 0.98 -17.75
CA ILE A 161 -13.82 0.36 -17.65
C ILE A 161 -14.24 -0.25 -18.99
N ASP A 162 -14.04 0.46 -20.10
CA ASP A 162 -14.34 -0.06 -21.43
C ASP A 162 -13.48 -1.29 -21.77
N GLN A 163 -12.21 -1.28 -21.42
CA GLN A 163 -11.30 -2.42 -21.58
C GLN A 163 -11.79 -3.63 -20.77
N ILE A 164 -12.17 -3.45 -19.52
CA ILE A 164 -12.68 -4.51 -18.63
C ILE A 164 -13.96 -5.12 -19.19
N ARG A 165 -14.90 -4.30 -19.68
CA ARG A 165 -16.14 -4.79 -20.28
C ARG A 165 -15.91 -5.67 -21.52
N LYS A 166 -14.93 -5.34 -22.34
CA LYS A 166 -14.59 -6.10 -23.56
C LYS A 166 -13.98 -7.47 -23.28
N LEU A 167 -13.39 -7.68 -22.10
CA LEU A 167 -12.70 -8.92 -21.75
C LEU A 167 -13.63 -10.05 -21.29
N ASN A 168 -14.93 -9.81 -21.12
CA ASN A 168 -15.89 -10.78 -20.59
C ASN A 168 -15.44 -11.47 -19.30
N LEU A 169 -14.85 -10.70 -18.39
CA LEU A 169 -14.43 -11.19 -17.07
C LEU A 169 -15.66 -11.46 -16.19
N GLU A 170 -15.55 -12.45 -15.33
CA GLU A 170 -16.55 -12.69 -14.28
C GLU A 170 -16.40 -11.71 -13.12
N SER A 171 -15.15 -11.41 -12.75
CA SER A 171 -14.83 -10.51 -11.65
C SER A 171 -13.41 -9.95 -11.75
N PHE A 172 -13.15 -8.89 -11.02
CA PHE A 172 -11.81 -8.35 -10.78
C PHE A 172 -11.74 -7.76 -9.37
N GLN A 173 -10.52 -7.43 -8.93
CA GLN A 173 -10.29 -6.84 -7.60
C GLN A 173 -9.77 -5.43 -7.71
N ILE A 174 -10.23 -4.59 -6.78
CA ILE A 174 -9.70 -3.25 -6.53
C ILE A 174 -9.10 -3.20 -5.13
N LEU A 175 -8.19 -2.26 -4.90
CA LEU A 175 -7.66 -2.03 -3.56
C LEU A 175 -8.76 -1.41 -2.68
N PHE A 176 -8.86 -1.90 -1.45
CA PHE A 176 -9.67 -1.22 -0.44
C PHE A 176 -8.89 -0.02 0.11
N THR A 177 -9.41 1.17 -0.12
CA THR A 177 -8.88 2.42 0.41
C THR A 177 -10.00 3.28 0.97
N ASN A 178 -9.68 4.08 2.00
CA ASN A 178 -10.60 5.07 2.56
C ASN A 178 -9.84 6.33 2.98
N GLU A 179 -10.55 7.35 3.40
CA GLU A 179 -9.96 8.62 3.85
C GLU A 179 -9.67 8.66 5.36
N ILE A 180 -9.87 7.55 6.07
CA ILE A 180 -9.76 7.48 7.53
C ILE A 180 -8.39 6.93 7.93
N ASP A 181 -8.10 5.68 7.57
CA ASP A 181 -6.94 4.92 8.03
C ASP A 181 -6.28 4.06 6.93
N ASN A 182 -6.93 3.87 5.80
CA ASN A 182 -6.45 3.04 4.69
C ASN A 182 -6.25 3.89 3.42
N GLY A 183 -5.34 4.86 3.48
CA GLY A 183 -5.02 5.70 2.33
C GLY A 183 -4.18 4.97 1.27
N PRO A 184 -4.13 5.48 0.03
CA PRO A 184 -3.42 4.87 -1.09
C PRO A 184 -1.90 5.16 -1.07
N TYR A 185 -1.29 5.26 0.10
CA TYR A 185 0.09 5.75 0.27
C TYR A 185 1.12 4.91 -0.46
N ILE A 186 1.10 3.60 -0.27
CA ILE A 186 2.03 2.67 -0.93
C ILE A 186 1.75 2.58 -2.43
N SER A 187 0.50 2.63 -2.85
CA SER A 187 0.13 2.72 -4.26
C SER A 187 0.72 3.97 -4.93
N ASN A 188 0.56 5.13 -4.32
CA ASN A 188 1.15 6.40 -4.79
C ASN A 188 2.67 6.32 -4.84
N THR A 189 3.28 5.68 -3.86
CA THR A 189 4.74 5.50 -3.78
C THR A 189 5.25 4.60 -4.91
N LEU A 190 4.55 3.52 -5.22
CA LEU A 190 4.88 2.64 -6.36
C LEU A 190 4.84 3.37 -7.70
N LEU A 191 3.92 4.33 -7.88
CA LEU A 191 3.81 5.10 -9.12
C LEU A 191 5.01 6.00 -9.39
N ILE A 192 5.72 6.44 -8.36
CA ILE A 192 6.92 7.29 -8.48
C ILE A 192 8.24 6.51 -8.33
N ASP A 193 8.17 5.22 -8.01
CA ASP A 193 9.33 4.34 -7.90
C ASP A 193 9.82 3.93 -9.30
N PRO A 194 11.06 4.29 -9.68
CA PRO A 194 11.60 3.95 -11.00
C PRO A 194 12.10 2.51 -11.09
N SER A 195 12.27 1.82 -9.96
CA SER A 195 12.79 0.45 -9.93
C SER A 195 11.70 -0.57 -10.30
N THR A 196 12.10 -1.68 -10.94
CA THR A 196 11.19 -2.75 -11.36
C THR A 196 11.51 -4.10 -10.72
N ASN A 197 12.69 -4.25 -10.14
CA ASN A 197 13.16 -5.49 -9.52
C ASN A 197 14.12 -5.22 -8.35
N GLN A 198 14.48 -6.29 -7.64
CA GLN A 198 15.35 -6.23 -6.47
C GLN A 198 16.72 -5.61 -6.77
N LEU A 199 17.35 -6.02 -7.86
CA LEU A 199 18.70 -5.54 -8.21
C LEU A 199 18.67 -4.04 -8.54
N GLU A 200 17.73 -3.59 -9.33
CA GLU A 200 17.57 -2.16 -9.65
C GLU A 200 17.37 -1.33 -8.38
N ALA A 201 16.54 -1.81 -7.44
CA ALA A 201 16.31 -1.14 -6.17
C ALA A 201 17.59 -1.05 -5.33
N GLN A 202 18.37 -2.13 -5.24
CA GLN A 202 19.65 -2.14 -4.53
C GLN A 202 20.66 -1.20 -5.20
N VAL A 203 20.69 -1.13 -6.52
CA VAL A 203 21.52 -0.20 -7.30
C VAL A 203 21.13 1.26 -7.02
N GLU A 204 19.84 1.57 -6.94
CA GLU A 204 19.40 2.94 -6.59
C GLU A 204 19.83 3.34 -5.17
N ILE A 205 19.76 2.43 -4.22
CA ILE A 205 20.29 2.65 -2.86
C ILE A 205 21.81 2.84 -2.90
N TYR A 206 22.53 2.02 -3.66
CA TYR A 206 23.99 2.14 -3.80
C TYR A 206 24.39 3.50 -4.36
N LYS A 207 23.77 3.95 -5.45
CA LYS A 207 24.03 5.28 -6.06
C LYS A 207 23.77 6.43 -5.08
N MET A 208 22.74 6.30 -4.25
CA MET A 208 22.43 7.29 -3.23
C MET A 208 23.46 7.31 -2.11
N MET A 209 23.91 6.12 -1.65
CA MET A 209 24.88 5.98 -0.56
C MET A 209 26.30 6.33 -0.98
N ARG A 210 26.68 6.01 -2.22
CA ARG A 210 28.03 6.20 -2.80
C ARG A 210 27.97 6.90 -4.16
N PRO A 211 27.67 8.21 -4.16
CA PRO A 211 27.61 8.99 -5.39
C PRO A 211 28.93 8.96 -6.15
N GLY A 212 28.87 8.77 -7.46
CA GLY A 212 30.05 8.78 -8.34
C GLY A 212 30.82 7.44 -8.43
N GLU A 213 30.49 6.45 -7.59
CA GLU A 213 31.05 5.11 -7.71
C GLU A 213 30.19 4.26 -8.66
N PRO A 214 30.80 3.50 -9.61
CA PRO A 214 30.02 2.65 -10.50
C PRO A 214 29.38 1.49 -9.72
N PRO A 215 28.06 1.28 -9.82
CA PRO A 215 27.38 0.21 -9.14
C PRO A 215 27.62 -1.11 -9.89
N THR A 216 28.25 -2.08 -9.23
CA THR A 216 28.25 -3.48 -9.67
C THR A 216 27.16 -4.24 -8.90
N LYS A 217 26.70 -5.37 -9.45
CA LYS A 217 25.72 -6.23 -8.79
C LYS A 217 26.16 -6.60 -7.36
N ASP A 218 27.37 -7.11 -7.23
CA ASP A 218 27.91 -7.58 -5.95
C ASP A 218 28.10 -6.42 -4.96
N ALA A 219 28.60 -5.28 -5.43
CA ALA A 219 28.77 -4.09 -4.58
C ALA A 219 27.43 -3.56 -4.06
N ALA A 220 26.40 -3.52 -4.91
CA ALA A 220 25.06 -3.08 -4.52
C ALA A 220 24.40 -4.03 -3.50
N GLN A 221 24.49 -5.35 -3.73
CA GLN A 221 23.98 -6.36 -2.81
C GLN A 221 24.70 -6.34 -1.46
N ASN A 222 26.02 -6.26 -1.47
CA ASN A 222 26.83 -6.24 -0.26
C ASN A 222 26.57 -4.97 0.56
N LEU A 223 26.50 -3.81 -0.08
CA LEU A 223 26.19 -2.56 0.60
C LEU A 223 24.83 -2.65 1.28
N PHE A 224 23.82 -3.09 0.56
CA PHE A 224 22.46 -3.19 1.10
C PHE A 224 22.39 -4.16 2.29
N THR A 225 22.97 -5.35 2.18
CA THR A 225 23.00 -6.34 3.26
C THR A 225 23.71 -5.79 4.50
N ASN A 226 24.79 -5.04 4.33
CA ASN A 226 25.57 -4.48 5.43
C ASN A 226 24.92 -3.28 6.12
N LEU A 227 23.87 -2.69 5.57
CA LEU A 227 23.21 -1.53 6.19
C LEU A 227 22.49 -1.88 7.49
N PHE A 228 21.72 -2.99 7.52
CA PHE A 228 20.79 -3.29 8.62
C PHE A 228 20.82 -4.75 9.09
N PHE A 229 21.43 -5.67 8.34
CA PHE A 229 21.18 -7.11 8.46
C PHE A 229 22.43 -7.92 8.88
N VAL A 230 23.51 -7.27 9.25
CA VAL A 230 24.76 -7.91 9.64
C VAL A 230 25.16 -7.44 11.05
N GLU A 231 25.37 -8.38 11.98
CA GLU A 231 25.66 -8.10 13.38
C GLU A 231 26.92 -7.25 13.59
N ASP A 232 27.95 -7.45 12.77
CA ASP A 232 29.19 -6.65 12.85
C ASP A 232 28.98 -5.17 12.47
N ARG A 233 27.91 -4.85 11.76
CA ARG A 233 27.63 -3.52 11.19
C ARG A 233 26.43 -2.81 11.79
N TYR A 234 25.51 -3.54 12.41
CA TYR A 234 24.25 -3.02 12.90
C TYR A 234 23.87 -3.66 14.23
N ASP A 235 23.48 -2.84 15.20
CA ASP A 235 23.00 -3.30 16.50
C ASP A 235 22.01 -2.29 17.10
N LEU A 236 20.81 -2.74 17.39
CA LEU A 236 19.80 -1.96 18.13
C LEU A 236 20.09 -1.87 19.61
N SER A 237 20.95 -2.73 20.16
CA SER A 237 21.08 -3.10 21.57
C SER A 237 19.82 -3.80 22.12
N GLU A 238 19.96 -4.46 23.27
CA GLU A 238 18.82 -5.12 23.95
C GLU A 238 17.72 -4.11 24.32
N VAL A 239 18.10 -2.97 24.85
CA VAL A 239 17.16 -1.90 25.23
C VAL A 239 16.50 -1.28 23.99
N GLY A 240 17.25 -1.08 22.92
CA GLY A 240 16.74 -0.59 21.64
C GLY A 240 15.73 -1.56 21.02
N ARG A 241 16.06 -2.86 21.00
CA ARG A 241 15.16 -3.91 20.53
C ARG A 241 13.88 -3.99 21.36
N MET A 242 13.97 -3.94 22.66
CA MET A 242 12.82 -3.94 23.55
C MET A 242 11.88 -2.75 23.27
N LYS A 243 12.43 -1.55 23.13
CA LYS A 243 11.65 -0.34 22.79
C LYS A 243 11.02 -0.42 21.41
N PHE A 244 11.74 -0.96 20.44
CA PHE A 244 11.24 -1.19 19.08
C PHE A 244 10.05 -2.15 19.09
N ASN A 245 10.18 -3.30 19.74
CA ASN A 245 9.11 -4.28 19.86
C ASN A 245 7.88 -3.72 20.58
N ALA A 246 8.08 -3.02 21.69
CA ALA A 246 6.98 -2.39 22.44
C ALA A 246 6.23 -1.33 21.62
N ARG A 247 6.95 -0.60 20.75
CA ARG A 247 6.34 0.43 19.89
C ARG A 247 5.47 -0.14 18.79
N LEU A 248 5.80 -1.35 18.32
CA LEU A 248 5.11 -2.03 17.21
C LEU A 248 4.20 -3.16 17.71
N ASP A 249 4.01 -3.29 19.01
CA ASP A 249 3.22 -4.36 19.65
C ASP A 249 3.63 -5.77 19.16
N LYS A 250 4.96 -5.97 19.07
CA LYS A 250 5.56 -7.23 18.62
C LYS A 250 5.92 -8.12 19.78
N GLU A 251 5.82 -9.43 19.58
CA GLU A 251 6.36 -10.43 20.49
C GLU A 251 7.89 -10.39 20.50
N ASN A 252 8.48 -10.87 21.60
CA ASN A 252 9.90 -10.73 21.93
C ASN A 252 10.85 -11.34 20.89
N SER A 253 11.33 -10.54 19.93
CA SER A 253 12.58 -10.80 19.23
C SER A 253 13.74 -10.24 20.07
N SER A 254 14.83 -10.97 20.19
CA SER A 254 16.04 -10.54 20.90
C SER A 254 17.18 -10.13 19.97
N GLU A 255 16.96 -10.19 18.65
CA GLU A 255 18.01 -9.89 17.65
C GLU A 255 18.38 -8.41 17.64
N GLY A 256 19.68 -8.10 17.62
CA GLY A 256 20.18 -6.74 17.50
C GLY A 256 20.04 -6.16 16.08
N ILE A 257 20.00 -7.00 15.07
CA ILE A 257 19.83 -6.61 13.66
C ILE A 257 18.35 -6.43 13.30
N LEU A 258 18.08 -5.70 12.21
CA LEU A 258 16.74 -5.64 11.63
C LEU A 258 16.44 -6.88 10.80
N THR A 259 15.16 -7.24 10.73
CA THR A 259 14.63 -8.24 9.81
C THR A 259 13.80 -7.54 8.73
N LYS A 260 13.49 -8.26 7.64
CA LYS A 260 12.55 -7.76 6.62
C LYS A 260 11.21 -7.37 7.24
N ASN A 261 10.68 -8.20 8.13
CA ASN A 261 9.42 -7.96 8.81
C ASN A 261 9.47 -6.71 9.71
N ASP A 262 10.59 -6.44 10.36
CA ASP A 262 10.76 -5.22 11.16
C ASP A 262 10.52 -3.96 10.31
N ILE A 263 11.11 -3.93 9.11
CA ILE A 263 10.96 -2.79 8.19
C ILE A 263 9.51 -2.67 7.69
N VAL A 264 8.90 -3.78 7.30
CA VAL A 264 7.49 -3.80 6.87
C VAL A 264 6.57 -3.31 7.98
N ASP A 265 6.79 -3.77 9.22
CA ASP A 265 5.94 -3.41 10.37
C ASP A 265 6.08 -1.93 10.77
N VAL A 266 7.24 -1.32 10.57
CA VAL A 266 7.41 0.13 10.79
C VAL A 266 6.65 0.95 9.76
N ILE A 267 6.54 0.45 8.53
CA ILE A 267 5.81 1.13 7.44
C ILE A 267 4.30 0.99 7.64
N LYS A 268 3.81 -0.15 8.14
CA LYS A 268 2.39 -0.36 8.47
C LYS A 268 1.93 0.52 9.62
#